data_0a6b1ebca5585deb05c5bf3e6a283cc6
#
_entry.id   0a6b1ebca5585deb05c5bf3e6a283cc6
#
_cell.length_a   1.000
_cell.length_b   1.000
_cell.length_c   1.000
_cell.angle_alpha   90.00
_cell.angle_beta   90.00
_cell.angle_gamma   90.00
#
_symmetry.space_group_name_H-M   'P 1'
#
loop_
_entity.id
_entity.type
_entity.pdbx_description
1 polymer ?
#
loop_
_entity_poly.entity_id
_entity_poly.type
_entity_poly.pdbx_seq_one_letter_code
_entity_poly.pdbx_strand_id
1 'polypeptide(L)'
;MSTAKPIRRVAIIGTGVIGASWAALFLAKGVEVAATDVAANSEMALKRFVEAAWPALTRLGLAPNASPAKLTFTSDLSTAVRGADLVQENGPERIEFKRKLYGQLDELLPADVIIASSSSGLTMSEIQAGCASHPERCVIGHPFNPPHLIPLVEIVGGAKTSEDTIQRVTQFYAAMGKRPIRLHKELSGHVANRLQAAIIREVYYLVSEGVLSAADADTALSWGPGLRWGIMGNMLLNHLGGGEGGIEHFLQQFAGPLTAWWKALGQPVLTPEVQKKLIDSVHADVGSHSVDELAAERDEMLLGLIELRNKTEKAAASRVA
;
A
#
# COMPACT_ATOMS: atom_id res chain seq x y z
N MET A 1 -10.19 14.25 25.92
CA MET A 1 -9.88 14.09 24.50
C MET A 1 -8.52 14.74 24.26
N SER A 2 -7.50 13.98 23.93
CA SER A 2 -6.17 14.53 23.62
C SER A 2 -6.30 15.41 22.39
N THR A 3 -5.95 16.70 22.47
CA THR A 3 -5.88 17.61 21.33
C THR A 3 -4.61 17.33 20.53
N ALA A 4 -4.55 16.18 19.88
CA ALA A 4 -3.40 15.83 19.04
C ALA A 4 -3.19 16.93 17.98
N LYS A 5 -1.96 17.41 17.84
CA LYS A 5 -1.58 18.41 16.84
C LYS A 5 -1.97 17.92 15.44
N PRO A 6 -2.70 18.69 14.66
CA PRO A 6 -3.07 18.28 13.31
C PRO A 6 -1.85 18.20 12.40
N ILE A 7 -1.78 17.15 11.58
CA ILE A 7 -0.72 16.97 10.58
C ILE A 7 -1.08 17.82 9.35
N ARG A 8 -0.31 18.89 9.09
CA ARG A 8 -0.52 19.84 8.00
C ARG A 8 0.63 19.86 7.00
N ARG A 9 1.83 19.45 7.43
CA ARG A 9 3.04 19.39 6.63
C ARG A 9 3.67 18.00 6.75
N VAL A 10 3.90 17.36 5.60
CA VAL A 10 4.54 16.04 5.52
C VAL A 10 5.87 16.16 4.80
N ALA A 11 6.92 15.58 5.38
CA ALA A 11 8.18 15.38 4.68
C ALA A 11 8.16 13.99 3.98
N ILE A 12 8.43 13.96 2.68
CA ILE A 12 8.60 12.75 1.87
C ILE A 12 10.09 12.49 1.69
N ILE A 13 10.57 11.36 2.18
CA ILE A 13 11.97 10.93 1.98
C ILE A 13 11.98 9.77 0.99
N GLY A 14 12.70 9.95 -0.13
CA GLY A 14 12.65 9.04 -1.26
C GLY A 14 11.44 9.33 -2.16
N THR A 15 11.72 9.77 -3.40
CA THR A 15 10.70 10.21 -4.37
C THR A 15 10.56 9.27 -5.57
N GLY A 16 10.90 8.00 -5.38
CA GLY A 16 10.54 6.93 -6.31
C GLY A 16 9.02 6.78 -6.44
N VAL A 17 8.56 5.77 -7.16
CA VAL A 17 7.12 5.56 -7.46
C VAL A 17 6.22 5.68 -6.23
N ILE A 18 6.61 5.08 -5.10
CA ILE A 18 5.81 5.09 -3.85
C ILE A 18 5.80 6.49 -3.23
N GLY A 19 6.97 7.14 -3.08
CA GLY A 19 7.05 8.46 -2.47
C GLY A 19 6.39 9.55 -3.32
N ALA A 20 6.54 9.49 -4.64
CA ALA A 20 5.86 10.41 -5.56
C ALA A 20 4.33 10.24 -5.51
N SER A 21 3.86 9.01 -5.40
CA SER A 21 2.44 8.69 -5.26
C SER A 21 1.86 9.20 -3.91
N TRP A 22 2.60 9.04 -2.81
CA TRP A 22 2.23 9.65 -1.52
C TRP A 22 2.18 11.18 -1.60
N ALA A 23 3.18 11.81 -2.23
CA ALA A 23 3.21 13.25 -2.41
C ALA A 23 1.98 13.75 -3.17
N ALA A 24 1.63 13.11 -4.29
CA ALA A 24 0.44 13.45 -5.08
C ALA A 24 -0.84 13.36 -4.25
N LEU A 25 -1.03 12.28 -3.47
CA LEU A 25 -2.19 12.13 -2.60
C LEU A 25 -2.26 13.22 -1.54
N PHE A 26 -1.16 13.48 -0.81
CA PHE A 26 -1.16 14.48 0.26
C PHE A 26 -1.46 15.89 -0.26
N LEU A 27 -0.88 16.26 -1.41
CA LEU A 27 -1.19 17.52 -2.09
C LEU A 27 -2.67 17.62 -2.49
N ALA A 28 -3.24 16.53 -3.02
CA ALA A 28 -4.66 16.45 -3.38
C ALA A 28 -5.59 16.57 -2.16
N LYS A 29 -5.12 16.20 -0.98
CA LYS A 29 -5.84 16.38 0.30
C LYS A 29 -5.46 17.67 1.03
N GLY A 30 -4.74 18.59 0.34
CA GLY A 30 -4.45 19.93 0.83
C GLY A 30 -3.31 20.03 1.84
N VAL A 31 -2.56 18.94 2.04
CA VAL A 31 -1.38 18.89 2.92
C VAL A 31 -0.18 19.50 2.19
N GLU A 32 0.68 20.23 2.91
CA GLU A 32 1.96 20.71 2.39
C GLU A 32 2.96 19.55 2.33
N VAL A 33 3.70 19.45 1.21
CA VAL A 33 4.70 18.40 1.02
C VAL A 33 6.08 19.01 0.81
N ALA A 34 7.03 18.61 1.66
CA ALA A 34 8.45 18.86 1.46
C ALA A 34 9.13 17.52 1.10
N ALA A 35 9.63 17.40 -0.11
CA ALA A 35 10.21 16.16 -0.60
C ALA A 35 11.74 16.23 -0.68
N THR A 36 12.40 15.11 -0.45
CA THR A 36 13.85 14.97 -0.60
C THR A 36 14.24 13.64 -1.22
N ASP A 37 15.23 13.68 -2.09
CA ASP A 37 15.87 12.51 -2.67
C ASP A 37 17.30 12.85 -3.07
N VAL A 38 18.17 11.86 -3.13
CA VAL A 38 19.58 11.99 -3.53
C VAL A 38 19.82 11.64 -5.00
N ALA A 39 18.83 11.06 -5.67
CA ALA A 39 18.95 10.66 -7.06
C ALA A 39 18.91 11.87 -8.01
N ALA A 40 19.71 11.83 -9.06
CA ALA A 40 19.68 12.85 -10.09
C ALA A 40 18.30 12.95 -10.75
N ASN A 41 17.86 14.16 -11.09
CA ASN A 41 16.57 14.46 -11.73
C ASN A 41 15.31 14.07 -10.91
N SER A 42 15.46 13.70 -9.64
CA SER A 42 14.34 13.28 -8.78
C SER A 42 13.28 14.37 -8.62
N GLU A 43 13.65 15.63 -8.53
CA GLU A 43 12.70 16.75 -8.48
C GLU A 43 11.81 16.80 -9.74
N MET A 44 12.43 16.72 -10.90
CA MET A 44 11.70 16.76 -12.18
C MET A 44 10.79 15.54 -12.35
N ALA A 45 11.28 14.35 -11.98
CA ALA A 45 10.49 13.12 -12.03
C ALA A 45 9.29 13.17 -11.06
N LEU A 46 9.50 13.69 -9.84
CA LEU A 46 8.45 13.89 -8.85
C LEU A 46 7.34 14.84 -9.36
N LYS A 47 7.73 16.01 -9.88
CA LYS A 47 6.77 16.99 -10.42
C LYS A 47 5.95 16.41 -11.57
N ARG A 48 6.62 15.73 -12.51
CA ARG A 48 5.94 15.04 -13.62
C ARG A 48 4.95 14.00 -13.12
N PHE A 49 5.33 13.20 -12.11
CA PHE A 49 4.44 12.20 -11.53
C PHE A 49 3.20 12.85 -10.90
N VAL A 50 3.38 13.92 -10.11
CA VAL A 50 2.27 14.65 -9.48
C VAL A 50 1.32 15.20 -10.56
N GLU A 51 1.85 15.80 -11.63
CA GLU A 51 1.06 16.30 -12.75
C GLU A 51 0.27 15.17 -13.44
N ALA A 52 0.90 14.05 -13.71
CA ALA A 52 0.25 12.89 -14.34
C ALA A 52 -0.84 12.26 -13.46
N ALA A 53 -0.65 12.22 -12.12
CA ALA A 53 -1.63 11.67 -11.19
C ALA A 53 -2.81 12.63 -10.91
N TRP A 54 -2.67 13.91 -11.21
CA TRP A 54 -3.64 14.93 -10.81
C TRP A 54 -5.04 14.76 -11.40
N PRO A 55 -5.23 14.39 -12.67
CA PRO A 55 -6.56 14.10 -13.23
C PRO A 55 -7.32 13.01 -12.47
N ALA A 56 -6.65 11.91 -12.14
CA ALA A 56 -7.25 10.81 -11.37
C ALA A 56 -7.66 11.26 -9.96
N LEU A 57 -6.78 12.02 -9.29
CA LEU A 57 -7.06 12.59 -7.97
C LEU A 57 -8.20 13.62 -8.00
N THR A 58 -8.32 14.40 -9.08
CA THR A 58 -9.45 15.32 -9.30
C THR A 58 -10.77 14.55 -9.39
N ARG A 59 -10.76 13.46 -10.13
CA ARG A 59 -11.94 12.58 -10.27
C ARG A 59 -12.35 11.95 -8.93
N LEU A 60 -11.37 11.57 -8.09
CA LEU A 60 -11.62 11.00 -6.75
C LEU A 60 -11.99 12.07 -5.70
N GLY A 61 -11.84 13.33 -6.00
CA GLY A 61 -12.21 14.47 -5.16
C GLY A 61 -11.03 15.13 -4.44
N LEU A 62 -10.76 16.35 -4.85
CA LEU A 62 -9.75 17.23 -4.23
C LEU A 62 -10.29 17.90 -2.97
N ALA A 63 -9.42 18.16 -2.00
CA ALA A 63 -9.71 19.06 -0.90
C ALA A 63 -9.82 20.52 -1.41
N PRO A 64 -10.60 21.40 -0.75
CA PRO A 64 -10.77 22.79 -1.21
C PRO A 64 -9.47 23.57 -1.36
N ASN A 65 -8.45 23.21 -0.56
CA ASN A 65 -7.13 23.84 -0.56
C ASN A 65 -6.05 22.97 -1.25
N ALA A 66 -6.45 21.96 -2.03
CA ALA A 66 -5.53 21.13 -2.80
C ALA A 66 -4.78 21.96 -3.85
N SER A 67 -3.47 21.74 -3.94
CA SER A 67 -2.64 22.40 -4.95
C SER A 67 -1.31 21.70 -5.14
N PRO A 68 -0.87 21.39 -6.38
CA PRO A 68 0.49 20.96 -6.67
C PRO A 68 1.56 21.97 -6.25
N ALA A 69 1.22 23.27 -6.19
CA ALA A 69 2.14 24.34 -5.78
C ALA A 69 2.57 24.26 -4.31
N LYS A 70 1.92 23.44 -3.48
CA LYS A 70 2.33 23.15 -2.11
C LYS A 70 3.46 22.11 -2.00
N LEU A 71 4.00 21.66 -3.13
CA LEU A 71 5.16 20.80 -3.21
C LEU A 71 6.43 21.64 -3.20
N THR A 72 7.32 21.34 -2.27
CA THR A 72 8.71 21.83 -2.28
C THR A 72 9.66 20.65 -2.38
N PHE A 73 10.81 20.86 -3.00
CA PHE A 73 11.87 19.85 -3.11
C PHE A 73 13.21 20.42 -2.67
N THR A 74 14.00 19.61 -2.00
CA THR A 74 15.40 19.91 -1.66
C THR A 74 16.20 18.61 -1.56
N SER A 75 17.49 18.65 -1.89
CA SER A 75 18.39 17.50 -1.68
C SER A 75 18.92 17.42 -0.23
N ASP A 76 18.68 18.43 0.60
CA ASP A 76 19.10 18.45 2.00
C ASP A 76 18.02 17.92 2.92
N LEU A 77 18.34 16.81 3.63
CA LEU A 77 17.44 16.15 4.55
C LEU A 77 16.95 17.08 5.66
N SER A 78 17.86 17.84 6.27
CA SER A 78 17.53 18.70 7.41
C SER A 78 16.54 19.80 7.04
N THR A 79 16.67 20.35 5.83
CA THR A 79 15.74 21.33 5.27
C THR A 79 14.39 20.72 4.93
N ALA A 80 14.36 19.52 4.36
CA ALA A 80 13.11 18.83 4.00
C ALA A 80 12.23 18.51 5.22
N VAL A 81 12.85 18.05 6.31
CA VAL A 81 12.11 17.63 7.52
C VAL A 81 11.78 18.78 8.46
N ARG A 82 12.34 19.96 8.23
CA ARG A 82 12.10 21.12 9.10
C ARG A 82 10.64 21.53 9.10
N GLY A 83 10.03 21.55 10.28
CA GLY A 83 8.63 21.93 10.48
C GLY A 83 7.62 20.89 9.98
N ALA A 84 8.07 19.67 9.65
CA ALA A 84 7.18 18.58 9.35
C ALA A 84 6.42 18.12 10.61
N ASP A 85 5.16 17.74 10.43
CA ASP A 85 4.34 17.11 11.48
C ASP A 85 4.39 15.57 11.36
N LEU A 86 4.75 15.07 10.16
CA LEU A 86 4.93 13.66 9.85
C LEU A 86 6.01 13.50 8.78
N VAL A 87 6.82 12.47 8.91
CA VAL A 87 7.74 12.00 7.87
C VAL A 87 7.18 10.73 7.27
N GLN A 88 7.08 10.67 5.93
CA GLN A 88 6.79 9.46 5.17
C GLN A 88 8.07 9.00 4.48
N GLU A 89 8.68 7.94 4.99
CA GLU A 89 9.94 7.41 4.49
C GLU A 89 9.68 6.32 3.44
N ASN A 90 10.33 6.46 2.27
CA ASN A 90 10.19 5.58 1.11
C ASN A 90 11.56 5.22 0.51
N GLY A 91 12.60 5.21 1.34
CA GLY A 91 13.96 4.87 0.91
C GLY A 91 14.16 3.38 0.63
N PRO A 92 15.35 2.99 0.19
CA PRO A 92 15.67 1.61 -0.13
C PRO A 92 15.38 0.62 1.00
N GLU A 93 14.90 -0.58 0.63
CA GLU A 93 14.55 -1.66 1.55
C GLU A 93 15.82 -2.38 2.07
N ARG A 94 16.66 -1.63 2.78
CA ARG A 94 17.92 -2.11 3.37
C ARG A 94 18.01 -1.63 4.81
N ILE A 95 18.18 -2.57 5.73
CA ILE A 95 18.11 -2.29 7.18
C ILE A 95 19.17 -1.29 7.65
N GLU A 96 20.41 -1.41 7.16
CA GLU A 96 21.50 -0.50 7.54
C GLU A 96 21.21 0.93 7.10
N PHE A 97 20.66 1.10 5.88
CA PHE A 97 20.24 2.40 5.37
C PHE A 97 19.14 2.99 6.27
N LYS A 98 18.10 2.22 6.54
CA LYS A 98 16.97 2.69 7.35
C LYS A 98 17.39 3.02 8.78
N ARG A 99 18.18 2.19 9.43
CA ARG A 99 18.70 2.50 10.78
C ARG A 99 19.52 3.79 10.81
N LYS A 100 20.41 4.00 9.84
CA LYS A 100 21.18 5.23 9.74
C LYS A 100 20.29 6.46 9.54
N LEU A 101 19.34 6.37 8.62
CA LEU A 101 18.39 7.45 8.35
C LEU A 101 17.52 7.76 9.57
N TYR A 102 17.01 6.74 10.25
CA TYR A 102 16.19 6.91 11.46
C TYR A 102 16.97 7.53 12.62
N GLY A 103 18.25 7.21 12.78
CA GLY A 103 19.12 7.90 13.72
C GLY A 103 19.25 9.39 13.41
N GLN A 104 19.46 9.75 12.15
CA GLN A 104 19.52 11.16 11.73
C GLN A 104 18.18 11.88 11.95
N LEU A 105 17.06 11.22 11.65
CA LEU A 105 15.72 11.78 11.88
C LEU A 105 15.42 11.96 13.36
N ASP A 106 15.89 11.05 14.19
CA ASP A 106 15.72 11.13 15.64
C ASP A 106 16.42 12.34 16.27
N GLU A 107 17.57 12.73 15.72
CA GLU A 107 18.31 13.93 16.11
C GLU A 107 17.69 15.23 15.57
N LEU A 108 17.14 15.20 14.35
CA LEU A 108 16.65 16.39 13.65
C LEU A 108 15.23 16.81 14.03
N LEU A 109 14.40 15.87 14.47
CA LEU A 109 12.96 16.08 14.63
C LEU A 109 12.54 16.23 16.09
N PRO A 110 11.57 17.11 16.39
CA PRO A 110 10.89 17.12 17.68
C PRO A 110 10.25 15.75 18.02
N ALA A 111 10.12 15.45 19.30
CA ALA A 111 9.61 14.16 19.79
C ALA A 111 8.18 13.82 19.33
N ASP A 112 7.36 14.84 19.06
CA ASP A 112 5.96 14.72 18.67
C ASP A 112 5.75 14.43 17.16
N VAL A 113 6.82 14.47 16.35
CA VAL A 113 6.76 14.21 14.90
C VAL A 113 6.80 12.72 14.64
N ILE A 114 5.77 12.19 13.96
CA ILE A 114 5.68 10.77 13.60
C ILE A 114 6.62 10.46 12.44
N ILE A 115 7.32 9.33 12.51
CA ILE A 115 8.14 8.79 11.41
C ILE A 115 7.49 7.50 10.92
N ALA A 116 6.83 7.57 9.77
CA ALA A 116 6.17 6.44 9.12
C ALA A 116 7.03 5.88 7.98
N SER A 117 7.24 4.57 7.93
CA SER A 117 7.95 3.90 6.84
C SER A 117 6.99 3.19 5.89
N SER A 118 7.28 3.29 4.59
CA SER A 118 6.62 2.48 3.55
C SER A 118 7.26 1.09 3.38
N SER A 119 8.09 0.64 4.31
CA SER A 119 8.77 -0.66 4.24
C SER A 119 7.78 -1.80 4.08
N SER A 120 8.05 -2.70 3.12
CA SER A 120 7.21 -3.87 2.80
C SER A 120 7.66 -5.15 3.50
N GLY A 121 8.94 -5.28 3.85
CA GLY A 121 9.52 -6.51 4.34
C GLY A 121 10.22 -6.41 5.68
N LEU A 122 10.79 -5.22 5.99
CA LEU A 122 11.50 -4.99 7.25
C LEU A 122 10.52 -4.64 8.37
N THR A 123 10.79 -5.13 9.58
CA THR A 123 9.96 -4.82 10.75
C THR A 123 10.28 -3.45 11.31
N MET A 124 9.29 -2.78 11.90
CA MET A 124 9.55 -1.50 12.58
C MET A 124 10.46 -1.68 13.79
N SER A 125 10.40 -2.81 14.48
CA SER A 125 11.32 -3.13 15.59
C SER A 125 12.79 -3.10 15.16
N GLU A 126 13.10 -3.59 13.95
CA GLU A 126 14.46 -3.54 13.41
C GLU A 126 14.86 -2.13 12.98
N ILE A 127 13.94 -1.38 12.37
CA ILE A 127 14.17 -0.03 11.87
C ILE A 127 14.32 0.96 13.02
N GLN A 128 13.41 0.96 14.00
CA GLN A 128 13.41 1.89 15.12
C GLN A 128 14.59 1.69 16.08
N ALA A 129 15.33 0.58 15.96
CA ALA A 129 16.59 0.38 16.67
C ALA A 129 17.67 1.43 16.28
N GLY A 130 17.49 2.15 15.18
CA GLY A 130 18.30 3.30 14.81
C GLY A 130 18.02 4.56 15.64
N CYS A 131 16.85 4.67 16.27
CA CYS A 131 16.48 5.81 17.12
C CYS A 131 16.98 5.60 18.54
N ALA A 132 17.78 6.55 19.05
CA ALA A 132 18.31 6.52 20.41
C ALA A 132 17.35 7.15 21.43
N SER A 133 16.66 8.23 21.05
CA SER A 133 15.87 9.08 21.95
C SER A 133 14.38 8.81 21.88
N HIS A 134 13.78 8.74 20.68
CA HIS A 134 12.34 8.73 20.48
C HIS A 134 11.85 7.62 19.54
N PRO A 135 12.17 6.33 19.79
CA PRO A 135 11.70 5.21 18.96
C PRO A 135 10.18 4.99 19.02
N GLU A 136 9.49 5.54 20.03
CA GLU A 136 8.04 5.38 20.23
C GLU A 136 7.18 6.05 19.16
N ARG A 137 7.76 7.01 18.40
CA ARG A 137 7.09 7.72 17.30
C ARG A 137 7.25 7.07 15.93
N CYS A 138 7.99 5.95 15.86
CA CYS A 138 8.25 5.24 14.63
C CYS A 138 7.19 4.17 14.37
N VAL A 139 6.70 4.08 13.12
CA VAL A 139 5.61 3.17 12.74
C VAL A 139 5.74 2.77 11.27
N ILE A 140 5.31 1.57 10.90
CA ILE A 140 5.06 1.23 9.49
C ILE A 140 3.71 1.84 9.09
N GLY A 141 3.71 2.59 7.99
CA GLY A 141 2.53 3.01 7.24
C GLY A 141 2.66 2.48 5.82
N HIS A 142 2.51 1.15 5.66
CA HIS A 142 2.75 0.46 4.39
C HIS A 142 1.61 0.65 3.42
N PRO A 143 1.81 1.33 2.27
CA PRO A 143 0.79 1.47 1.25
C PRO A 143 0.73 0.23 0.36
N PHE A 144 -0.37 0.10 -0.40
CA PHE A 144 -0.39 -0.78 -1.56
C PHE A 144 -0.29 0.05 -2.83
N ASN A 145 0.50 -0.43 -3.82
CA ASN A 145 0.84 0.34 -5.02
C ASN A 145 -0.33 0.34 -6.04
N PRO A 146 -0.69 1.48 -6.65
CA PRO A 146 -0.17 2.82 -6.42
C PRO A 146 -0.88 3.55 -5.24
N PRO A 147 -0.11 4.09 -4.28
CA PRO A 147 -0.67 4.72 -3.07
C PRO A 147 -1.73 5.80 -3.31
N HIS A 148 -1.67 6.58 -4.38
CA HIS A 148 -2.65 7.63 -4.65
C HIS A 148 -4.01 7.09 -5.10
N LEU A 149 -4.10 5.84 -5.56
CA LEU A 149 -5.35 5.18 -5.95
C LEU A 149 -5.79 4.12 -4.94
N ILE A 150 -4.92 3.16 -4.62
CA ILE A 150 -5.27 2.04 -3.72
C ILE A 150 -5.46 2.54 -2.29
N PRO A 151 -6.66 2.38 -1.68
CA PRO A 151 -6.93 2.98 -0.37
C PRO A 151 -6.23 2.28 0.80
N LEU A 152 -5.82 1.03 0.69
CA LEU A 152 -5.23 0.28 1.81
C LEU A 152 -3.95 0.94 2.34
N VAL A 153 -3.85 1.01 3.67
CA VAL A 153 -2.60 1.25 4.41
C VAL A 153 -2.53 0.30 5.58
N GLU A 154 -1.44 -0.40 5.72
CA GLU A 154 -1.19 -1.30 6.84
C GLU A 154 -0.38 -0.57 7.90
N ILE A 155 -0.92 -0.47 9.11
CA ILE A 155 -0.30 0.18 10.26
C ILE A 155 0.29 -0.89 11.16
N VAL A 156 1.61 -0.87 11.32
CA VAL A 156 2.33 -1.85 12.14
C VAL A 156 3.28 -1.13 13.08
N GLY A 157 3.07 -1.28 14.37
CA GLY A 157 4.02 -0.79 15.37
C GLY A 157 5.16 -1.78 15.57
N GLY A 158 6.33 -1.28 15.90
CA GLY A 158 7.43 -2.07 16.44
C GLY A 158 7.33 -2.20 17.97
N ALA A 159 8.31 -2.88 18.55
CA ALA A 159 8.33 -3.19 19.99
C ALA A 159 8.28 -1.94 20.90
N LYS A 160 8.72 -0.78 20.40
CA LYS A 160 8.73 0.47 21.16
C LYS A 160 7.69 1.51 20.68
N THR A 161 6.95 1.23 19.62
CA THR A 161 5.94 2.16 19.09
C THR A 161 4.83 2.40 20.11
N SER A 162 4.51 3.66 20.36
CA SER A 162 3.45 4.03 21.31
C SER A 162 2.06 3.87 20.70
N GLU A 163 1.07 3.64 21.55
CA GLU A 163 -0.33 3.59 21.15
C GLU A 163 -0.82 4.93 20.58
N ASP A 164 -0.33 6.05 21.13
CA ASP A 164 -0.61 7.39 20.61
C ASP A 164 -0.14 7.53 19.17
N THR A 165 1.07 7.07 18.83
CA THR A 165 1.59 7.07 17.46
C THR A 165 0.69 6.27 16.51
N ILE A 166 0.28 5.06 16.92
CA ILE A 166 -0.64 4.21 16.14
C ILE A 166 -1.96 4.93 15.88
N GLN A 167 -2.58 5.51 16.92
CA GLN A 167 -3.86 6.20 16.80
C GLN A 167 -3.77 7.43 15.90
N ARG A 168 -2.76 8.28 16.10
CA ARG A 168 -2.57 9.52 15.33
C ARG A 168 -2.32 9.23 13.87
N VAL A 169 -1.43 8.29 13.54
CA VAL A 169 -1.13 7.95 12.15
C VAL A 169 -2.33 7.29 11.46
N THR A 170 -3.09 6.44 12.18
CA THR A 170 -4.31 5.83 11.67
C THR A 170 -5.35 6.89 11.32
N GLN A 171 -5.58 7.85 12.22
CA GLN A 171 -6.50 8.97 11.98
C GLN A 171 -6.04 9.85 10.82
N PHE A 172 -4.73 10.11 10.72
CA PHE A 172 -4.18 10.88 9.61
C PHE A 172 -4.45 10.20 8.26
N TYR A 173 -4.08 8.92 8.10
CA TYR A 173 -4.33 8.24 6.83
C TYR A 173 -5.82 8.12 6.52
N ALA A 174 -6.67 7.88 7.52
CA ALA A 174 -8.12 7.88 7.30
C ALA A 174 -8.63 9.25 6.79
N ALA A 175 -8.13 10.36 7.35
CA ALA A 175 -8.43 11.70 6.88
C ALA A 175 -7.93 11.97 5.44
N MET A 176 -6.88 11.29 5.00
CA MET A 176 -6.39 11.31 3.60
C MET A 176 -7.24 10.45 2.65
N GLY A 177 -8.33 9.86 3.13
CA GLY A 177 -9.20 8.97 2.34
C GLY A 177 -8.68 7.54 2.22
N LYS A 178 -7.69 7.18 3.02
CA LYS A 178 -7.19 5.80 3.06
C LYS A 178 -8.08 4.91 3.94
N ARG A 179 -7.86 3.60 3.81
CA ARG A 179 -8.47 2.54 4.63
C ARG A 179 -7.37 1.88 5.47
N PRO A 180 -6.97 2.51 6.58
CA PRO A 180 -5.94 1.93 7.43
C PRO A 180 -6.45 0.68 8.14
N ILE A 181 -5.62 -0.37 8.15
CA ILE A 181 -5.80 -1.54 8.99
C ILE A 181 -4.65 -1.65 9.98
N ARG A 182 -4.94 -2.03 11.21
CA ARG A 182 -3.91 -2.25 12.22
C ARG A 182 -3.51 -3.71 12.29
N LEU A 183 -2.22 -3.99 12.17
CA LEU A 183 -1.63 -5.28 12.48
C LEU A 183 -1.20 -5.30 13.95
N HIS A 184 -1.59 -6.34 14.68
CA HIS A 184 -1.25 -6.48 16.09
C HIS A 184 0.08 -7.22 16.33
N LYS A 185 0.71 -7.73 15.26
CA LYS A 185 2.01 -8.38 15.29
C LYS A 185 2.80 -8.03 14.03
N GLU A 186 4.10 -7.86 14.18
CA GLU A 186 5.00 -7.71 13.04
C GLU A 186 5.14 -9.04 12.30
N LEU A 187 5.01 -8.99 10.98
CA LEU A 187 5.21 -10.10 10.07
C LEU A 187 5.93 -9.60 8.82
N SER A 188 6.91 -10.32 8.33
CA SER A 188 7.52 -10.02 7.03
C SER A 188 6.46 -10.10 5.92
N GLY A 189 6.40 -9.07 5.07
CA GLY A 189 5.40 -8.94 4.00
C GLY A 189 4.01 -8.53 4.49
N HIS A 190 3.86 -8.16 5.76
CA HIS A 190 2.61 -7.72 6.39
C HIS A 190 1.42 -8.64 6.06
N VAL A 191 0.25 -8.13 5.67
CA VAL A 191 -0.92 -8.96 5.32
C VAL A 191 -1.14 -8.99 3.80
N ALA A 192 -1.20 -7.82 3.15
CA ALA A 192 -1.58 -7.75 1.74
C ALA A 192 -0.55 -8.46 0.82
N ASN A 193 0.74 -8.25 1.06
CA ASN A 193 1.79 -8.95 0.30
C ASN A 193 1.78 -10.46 0.55
N ARG A 194 1.45 -10.90 1.77
CA ARG A 194 1.34 -12.34 2.08
C ARG A 194 0.16 -13.00 1.35
N LEU A 195 -0.99 -12.31 1.32
CA LEU A 195 -2.17 -12.78 0.56
C LEU A 195 -1.85 -12.85 -0.94
N GLN A 196 -1.21 -11.80 -1.47
CA GLN A 196 -0.79 -11.77 -2.87
C GLN A 196 0.24 -12.87 -3.18
N ALA A 197 1.23 -13.07 -2.31
CA ALA A 197 2.25 -14.12 -2.50
C ALA A 197 1.64 -15.53 -2.48
N ALA A 198 0.60 -15.77 -1.67
CA ALA A 198 -0.10 -17.06 -1.66
C ALA A 198 -0.78 -17.35 -3.00
N ILE A 199 -1.41 -16.33 -3.61
CA ILE A 199 -2.05 -16.44 -4.93
C ILE A 199 -0.98 -16.62 -6.02
N ILE A 200 0.05 -15.76 -6.03
CA ILE A 200 1.15 -15.81 -7.01
C ILE A 200 1.81 -17.18 -7.01
N ARG A 201 2.05 -17.77 -5.84
CA ARG A 201 2.68 -19.09 -5.72
C ARG A 201 1.89 -20.14 -6.50
N GLU A 202 0.56 -20.16 -6.36
CA GLU A 202 -0.27 -21.14 -7.04
C GLU A 202 -0.39 -20.84 -8.54
N VAL A 203 -0.57 -19.58 -8.93
CA VAL A 203 -0.59 -19.18 -10.35
C VAL A 203 0.69 -19.59 -11.06
N TYR A 204 1.85 -19.31 -10.46
CA TYR A 204 3.14 -19.67 -11.05
C TYR A 204 3.33 -21.18 -11.15
N TYR A 205 2.88 -21.94 -10.16
CA TYR A 205 2.88 -23.39 -10.21
C TYR A 205 2.04 -23.91 -11.39
N LEU A 206 0.79 -23.49 -11.50
CA LEU A 206 -0.13 -23.96 -12.54
C LEU A 206 0.39 -23.64 -13.96
N VAL A 207 0.96 -22.45 -14.16
CA VAL A 207 1.55 -22.06 -15.47
C VAL A 207 2.84 -22.83 -15.72
N SER A 208 3.72 -23.00 -14.73
CA SER A 208 4.99 -23.74 -14.91
C SER A 208 4.79 -25.22 -15.20
N GLU A 209 3.76 -25.83 -14.62
CA GLU A 209 3.38 -27.22 -14.87
C GLU A 209 2.59 -27.41 -16.20
N GLY A 210 2.25 -26.30 -16.87
CA GLY A 210 1.53 -26.35 -18.14
C GLY A 210 0.05 -26.70 -17.97
N VAL A 211 -0.53 -26.48 -16.80
CA VAL A 211 -1.95 -26.70 -16.55
C VAL A 211 -2.79 -25.71 -17.36
N LEU A 212 -2.31 -24.45 -17.50
CA LEU A 212 -2.94 -23.40 -18.29
C LEU A 212 -1.91 -22.33 -18.70
N SER A 213 -2.30 -21.44 -19.61
CA SER A 213 -1.49 -20.27 -20.00
C SER A 213 -1.52 -19.17 -18.92
N ALA A 214 -0.64 -18.16 -19.00
CA ALA A 214 -0.71 -16.97 -18.16
C ALA A 214 -2.04 -16.21 -18.38
N ALA A 215 -2.44 -16.02 -19.63
CA ALA A 215 -3.72 -15.38 -20.00
C ALA A 215 -4.94 -16.07 -19.39
N ASP A 216 -4.98 -17.40 -19.42
CA ASP A 216 -6.08 -18.15 -18.80
C ASP A 216 -6.04 -18.08 -17.28
N ALA A 217 -4.83 -18.05 -16.67
CA ALA A 217 -4.68 -17.88 -15.22
C ALA A 217 -5.18 -16.50 -14.77
N ASP A 218 -4.83 -15.45 -15.50
CA ASP A 218 -5.29 -14.09 -15.22
C ASP A 218 -6.79 -13.95 -15.44
N THR A 219 -7.34 -14.58 -16.48
CA THR A 219 -8.79 -14.66 -16.71
C THR A 219 -9.49 -15.39 -15.56
N ALA A 220 -9.00 -16.56 -15.17
CA ALA A 220 -9.59 -17.32 -14.07
C ALA A 220 -9.59 -16.54 -12.75
N LEU A 221 -8.49 -15.81 -12.46
CA LEU A 221 -8.38 -15.02 -11.25
C LEU A 221 -9.27 -13.77 -11.30
N SER A 222 -9.15 -12.96 -12.37
CA SER A 222 -9.79 -11.63 -12.46
C SER A 222 -11.31 -11.72 -12.68
N TRP A 223 -11.80 -12.68 -13.47
CA TRP A 223 -13.23 -12.91 -13.72
C TRP A 223 -13.89 -13.90 -12.76
N GLY A 224 -13.10 -14.64 -12.01
CA GLY A 224 -13.55 -15.58 -10.98
C GLY A 224 -13.57 -14.96 -9.58
N PRO A 225 -12.75 -15.48 -8.66
CA PRO A 225 -12.74 -15.03 -7.27
C PRO A 225 -12.32 -13.57 -7.11
N GLY A 226 -11.38 -13.08 -7.93
CA GLY A 226 -10.88 -11.71 -7.85
C GLY A 226 -11.97 -10.65 -8.09
N LEU A 227 -12.91 -10.92 -9.01
CA LEU A 227 -14.05 -10.04 -9.25
C LEU A 227 -14.89 -9.83 -7.97
N ARG A 228 -15.11 -10.90 -7.20
CA ARG A 228 -15.83 -10.82 -5.91
C ARG A 228 -15.00 -10.16 -4.84
N TRP A 229 -13.68 -10.45 -4.78
CA TRP A 229 -12.77 -9.86 -3.80
C TRP A 229 -12.59 -8.35 -4.01
N GLY A 230 -12.73 -7.88 -5.24
CA GLY A 230 -12.72 -6.45 -5.54
C GLY A 230 -13.85 -5.66 -4.88
N ILE A 231 -14.95 -6.32 -4.50
CA ILE A 231 -16.13 -5.68 -3.91
C ILE A 231 -16.40 -6.08 -2.46
N MET A 232 -15.98 -7.28 -2.03
CA MET A 232 -16.25 -7.80 -0.68
C MET A 232 -15.08 -8.68 -0.19
N GLY A 233 -14.76 -8.57 1.09
CA GLY A 233 -13.69 -9.37 1.71
C GLY A 233 -14.03 -10.87 1.75
N ASN A 234 -13.00 -11.71 1.66
CA ASN A 234 -13.15 -13.17 1.57
C ASN A 234 -13.93 -13.79 2.74
N MET A 235 -13.75 -13.28 3.97
CA MET A 235 -14.49 -13.81 5.14
C MET A 235 -15.99 -13.58 5.02
N LEU A 236 -16.42 -12.40 4.55
CA LEU A 236 -17.85 -12.13 4.29
C LEU A 236 -18.39 -12.94 3.11
N LEU A 237 -17.58 -13.15 2.08
CA LEU A 237 -17.99 -14.01 0.95
C LEU A 237 -18.18 -15.47 1.39
N ASN A 238 -17.34 -15.98 2.30
CA ASN A 238 -17.51 -17.29 2.88
C ASN A 238 -18.78 -17.37 3.75
N HIS A 239 -19.09 -16.32 4.52
CA HIS A 239 -20.34 -16.24 5.27
C HIS A 239 -21.57 -16.29 4.35
N LEU A 240 -21.55 -15.54 3.26
CA LEU A 240 -22.60 -15.61 2.23
C LEU A 240 -22.68 -16.98 1.56
N GLY A 241 -21.54 -17.63 1.33
CA GLY A 241 -21.45 -18.98 0.75
C GLY A 241 -22.06 -20.08 1.62
N GLY A 242 -22.23 -19.83 2.92
CA GLY A 242 -22.94 -20.75 3.85
C GLY A 242 -24.45 -20.59 3.83
N GLY A 243 -25.03 -19.68 3.04
CA GLY A 243 -26.47 -19.42 2.99
C GLY A 243 -27.02 -18.97 4.35
N GLU A 244 -28.20 -19.45 4.74
CA GLU A 244 -28.84 -19.09 6.02
C GLU A 244 -28.01 -19.51 7.24
N GLY A 245 -27.17 -20.55 7.13
CA GLY A 245 -26.29 -21.00 8.21
C GLY A 245 -24.98 -20.23 8.32
N GLY A 246 -24.71 -19.27 7.40
CA GLY A 246 -23.57 -18.39 7.46
C GLY A 246 -22.21 -19.09 7.47
N ILE A 247 -21.24 -18.50 8.17
CA ILE A 247 -19.86 -19.00 8.20
C ILE A 247 -19.74 -20.37 8.89
N GLU A 248 -20.62 -20.67 9.84
CA GLU A 248 -20.65 -21.95 10.54
C GLU A 248 -20.98 -23.08 9.54
N HIS A 249 -22.01 -22.89 8.73
CA HIS A 249 -22.41 -23.87 7.72
C HIS A 249 -21.35 -23.98 6.61
N PHE A 250 -20.77 -22.85 6.17
CA PHE A 250 -19.66 -22.86 5.23
C PHE A 250 -18.48 -23.70 5.73
N LEU A 251 -18.07 -23.51 6.98
CA LEU A 251 -16.96 -24.27 7.57
C LEU A 251 -17.29 -25.75 7.74
N GLN A 252 -18.53 -26.10 8.12
CA GLN A 252 -18.95 -27.50 8.20
C GLN A 252 -18.86 -28.21 6.84
N GLN A 253 -19.19 -27.54 5.76
CA GLN A 253 -19.15 -28.12 4.42
C GLN A 253 -17.73 -28.15 3.82
N PHE A 254 -16.96 -27.06 3.99
CA PHE A 254 -15.75 -26.83 3.21
C PHE A 254 -14.43 -27.00 3.99
N ALA A 255 -14.44 -27.15 5.32
CA ALA A 255 -13.18 -27.30 6.08
C ALA A 255 -12.36 -28.52 5.63
N GLY A 256 -13.00 -29.64 5.36
CA GLY A 256 -12.36 -30.84 4.83
C GLY A 256 -11.77 -30.63 3.43
N PRO A 257 -12.60 -30.27 2.44
CA PRO A 257 -12.13 -29.96 1.09
C PRO A 257 -11.03 -28.90 1.03
N LEU A 258 -11.17 -27.79 1.73
CA LEU A 258 -10.14 -26.72 1.80
C LEU A 258 -8.82 -27.25 2.35
N THR A 259 -8.87 -28.03 3.43
CA THR A 259 -7.66 -28.63 4.00
C THR A 259 -6.97 -29.60 3.03
N ALA A 260 -7.74 -30.35 2.24
CA ALA A 260 -7.21 -31.22 1.20
C ALA A 260 -6.56 -30.39 0.07
N TRP A 261 -7.22 -29.35 -0.40
CA TRP A 261 -6.67 -28.47 -1.44
C TRP A 261 -5.40 -27.77 -0.97
N TRP A 262 -5.35 -27.23 0.27
CA TRP A 262 -4.12 -26.60 0.80
C TRP A 262 -2.91 -27.52 0.80
N LYS A 263 -3.13 -28.84 1.01
CA LYS A 263 -2.05 -29.83 0.91
C LYS A 263 -1.61 -30.11 -0.52
N ALA A 264 -2.52 -29.90 -1.49
CA ALA A 264 -2.26 -30.13 -2.90
C ALA A 264 -1.74 -28.90 -3.66
N LEU A 265 -1.79 -27.70 -3.04
CA LEU A 265 -1.26 -26.47 -3.65
C LEU A 265 0.23 -26.60 -3.98
N GLY A 266 0.63 -26.01 -5.11
CA GLY A 266 1.96 -26.06 -5.62
C GLY A 266 3.00 -25.34 -4.76
N GLN A 267 4.26 -25.79 -4.91
CA GLN A 267 5.42 -25.14 -4.32
C GLN A 267 6.50 -24.95 -5.39
N PRO A 268 6.27 -24.04 -6.36
CA PRO A 268 7.19 -23.86 -7.47
C PRO A 268 8.54 -23.33 -6.96
N VAL A 269 9.63 -23.85 -7.52
CA VAL A 269 10.97 -23.29 -7.34
C VAL A 269 11.25 -22.44 -8.58
N LEU A 270 11.55 -21.16 -8.38
CA LEU A 270 11.81 -20.21 -9.48
C LEU A 270 13.22 -20.43 -10.08
N THR A 271 13.46 -21.62 -10.66
CA THR A 271 14.68 -21.89 -11.43
C THR A 271 14.70 -21.04 -12.70
N PRO A 272 15.87 -20.87 -13.37
CA PRO A 272 15.93 -20.15 -14.65
C PRO A 272 14.97 -20.69 -15.71
N GLU A 273 14.73 -22.00 -15.75
CA GLU A 273 13.82 -22.66 -16.69
C GLU A 273 12.35 -22.30 -16.38
N VAL A 274 11.96 -22.32 -15.11
CA VAL A 274 10.62 -21.90 -14.66
C VAL A 274 10.41 -20.42 -14.93
N GLN A 275 11.37 -19.56 -14.58
CA GLN A 275 11.30 -18.13 -14.87
C GLN A 275 11.12 -17.88 -16.38
N LYS A 276 11.86 -18.61 -17.24
CA LYS A 276 11.73 -18.49 -18.69
C LYS A 276 10.33 -18.86 -19.17
N LYS A 277 9.76 -19.96 -18.68
CA LYS A 277 8.37 -20.34 -19.03
C LYS A 277 7.36 -19.26 -18.68
N LEU A 278 7.47 -18.69 -17.46
CA LEU A 278 6.58 -17.62 -17.01
C LEU A 278 6.73 -16.36 -17.89
N ILE A 279 7.97 -15.95 -18.17
CA ILE A 279 8.27 -14.79 -19.02
C ILE A 279 7.70 -14.99 -20.42
N ASP A 280 7.99 -16.13 -21.06
CA ASP A 280 7.51 -16.44 -22.41
C ASP A 280 5.97 -16.44 -22.48
N SER A 281 5.30 -16.98 -21.44
CA SER A 281 3.83 -17.02 -21.37
C SER A 281 3.22 -15.62 -21.23
N VAL A 282 3.81 -14.75 -20.40
CA VAL A 282 3.35 -13.36 -20.24
C VAL A 282 3.61 -12.56 -21.53
N HIS A 283 4.79 -12.70 -22.17
CA HIS A 283 5.07 -12.01 -23.42
C HIS A 283 4.14 -12.40 -24.56
N ALA A 284 3.70 -13.67 -24.59
CA ALA A 284 2.72 -14.13 -25.57
C ALA A 284 1.34 -13.47 -25.36
N ASP A 285 0.96 -13.19 -24.12
CA ASP A 285 -0.29 -12.54 -23.76
C ASP A 285 -0.25 -11.02 -23.98
N VAL A 286 0.80 -10.36 -23.49
CA VAL A 286 0.98 -8.90 -23.59
C VAL A 286 1.08 -8.41 -25.03
N GLY A 287 1.65 -9.21 -25.95
CA GLY A 287 1.80 -8.86 -27.36
C GLY A 287 2.62 -7.58 -27.54
N SER A 288 2.03 -6.57 -28.19
CA SER A 288 2.68 -5.28 -28.47
C SER A 288 2.36 -4.17 -27.46
N HIS A 289 1.54 -4.45 -26.43
CA HIS A 289 1.19 -3.44 -25.44
C HIS A 289 2.38 -3.06 -24.58
N SER A 290 2.59 -1.75 -24.40
CA SER A 290 3.59 -1.22 -23.49
C SER A 290 3.12 -1.31 -22.02
N VAL A 291 4.08 -1.29 -21.09
CA VAL A 291 3.77 -1.24 -19.65
C VAL A 291 2.94 0.00 -19.29
N ASP A 292 3.19 1.13 -19.95
CA ASP A 292 2.47 2.38 -19.70
C ASP A 292 1.00 2.31 -20.17
N GLU A 293 0.73 1.67 -21.32
CA GLU A 293 -0.64 1.41 -21.80
C GLU A 293 -1.41 0.52 -20.83
N LEU A 294 -0.82 -0.61 -20.43
CA LEU A 294 -1.43 -1.53 -19.45
C LEU A 294 -1.64 -0.86 -18.09
N ALA A 295 -0.73 0.01 -17.66
CA ALA A 295 -0.88 0.76 -16.41
C ALA A 295 -2.03 1.76 -16.49
N ALA A 296 -2.20 2.46 -17.63
CA ALA A 296 -3.28 3.40 -17.84
C ALA A 296 -4.65 2.70 -17.86
N GLU A 297 -4.75 1.56 -18.52
CA GLU A 297 -5.97 0.73 -18.54
C GLU A 297 -6.34 0.25 -17.13
N ARG A 298 -5.38 -0.30 -16.40
CA ARG A 298 -5.56 -0.72 -14.99
C ARG A 298 -6.06 0.45 -14.14
N ASP A 299 -5.45 1.63 -14.26
CA ASP A 299 -5.77 2.78 -13.42
C ASP A 299 -7.18 3.31 -13.72
N GLU A 300 -7.61 3.31 -14.99
CA GLU A 300 -8.99 3.68 -15.36
C GLU A 300 -10.02 2.73 -14.75
N MET A 301 -9.77 1.42 -14.80
CA MET A 301 -10.66 0.42 -14.19
C MET A 301 -10.68 0.53 -12.67
N LEU A 302 -9.52 0.78 -12.04
CA LEU A 302 -9.43 1.01 -10.58
C LEU A 302 -10.24 2.24 -10.17
N LEU A 303 -10.15 3.34 -10.90
CA LEU A 303 -10.93 4.54 -10.64
C LEU A 303 -12.42 4.26 -10.68
N GLY A 304 -12.91 3.57 -11.72
CA GLY A 304 -14.32 3.18 -11.83
C GLY A 304 -14.79 2.32 -10.65
N LEU A 305 -13.97 1.35 -10.24
CA LEU A 305 -14.30 0.49 -9.08
C LEU A 305 -14.31 1.27 -7.76
N ILE A 306 -13.36 2.16 -7.55
CA ILE A 306 -13.29 2.99 -6.33
C ILE A 306 -14.48 3.94 -6.25
N GLU A 307 -14.87 4.56 -7.37
CA GLU A 307 -16.07 5.41 -7.45
C GLU A 307 -17.35 4.64 -7.12
N LEU A 308 -17.51 3.45 -7.69
CA LEU A 308 -18.64 2.57 -7.41
C LEU A 308 -18.72 2.22 -5.91
N ARG A 309 -17.59 1.82 -5.31
CA ARG A 309 -17.53 1.50 -3.88
C ARG A 309 -17.86 2.71 -3.01
N ASN A 310 -17.28 3.88 -3.30
CA ASN A 310 -17.54 5.10 -2.55
C ASN A 310 -19.03 5.53 -2.63
N LYS A 311 -19.67 5.39 -3.80
CA LYS A 311 -21.11 5.64 -4.00
C LYS A 311 -21.96 4.68 -3.16
N THR A 312 -21.63 3.40 -3.15
CA THR A 312 -22.37 2.37 -2.42
C THR A 312 -22.25 2.56 -0.90
N GLU A 313 -21.06 2.87 -0.40
CA GLU A 313 -20.84 3.14 1.03
C GLU A 313 -21.61 4.38 1.51
N LYS A 314 -21.61 5.46 0.73
CA LYS A 314 -22.41 6.67 1.05
C LYS A 314 -23.91 6.37 1.10
N ALA A 315 -24.41 5.59 0.14
CA ALA A 315 -25.80 5.17 0.11
C ALA A 315 -26.18 4.26 1.29
N ALA A 316 -25.27 3.40 1.75
CA ALA A 316 -25.47 2.57 2.94
C ALA A 316 -25.50 3.42 4.23
N ALA A 317 -24.56 4.34 4.38
CA ALA A 317 -24.50 5.24 5.53
C ALA A 317 -25.77 6.11 5.67
N SER A 318 -26.33 6.59 4.54
CA SER A 318 -27.55 7.39 4.54
C SER A 318 -28.85 6.61 4.83
N ARG A 319 -28.81 5.26 4.83
CA ARG A 319 -29.96 4.41 5.22
C ARG A 319 -29.99 4.09 6.71
N VAL A 320 -28.87 4.29 7.40
CA VAL A 320 -28.72 3.98 8.84
C VAL A 320 -28.83 5.26 9.70
N ALA A 321 -28.68 6.43 9.09
CA ALA A 321 -28.89 7.75 9.71
C ALA A 321 -30.37 8.17 9.61
#